data_e881b34d7cbfb5491f113f262413ad6d
#
_entry.id   e881b34d7cbfb5491f113f262413ad6d
#
_cell.length_a   1.000
_cell.length_b   1.000
_cell.length_c   1.000
_cell.angle_alpha   90.00
_cell.angle_beta   90.00
_cell.angle_gamma   90.00
#
_symmetry.space_group_name_H-M   'P 1'
#
loop_
_entity.id
_entity.type
_entity.pdbx_description
1 polymer ?
#
loop_
_entity_poly.entity_id
_entity_poly.type
_entity_poly.pdbx_seq_one_letter_code
_entity_poly.pdbx_strand_id
1 'polypeptide(L)'
;INEEALDHYRRLCISLLNANITPVITLHHFSHPIWFENLGAFEKRENVSHFIEYSEYAFNNLKDLVPIWCTINEPSVFVSQGYFNGIFPPGKKDPVLAATVLENLLYAHTKTYKHLKSLDGGDQAKIGLVKNISIPSILFSSAPL
;
A
#
# COMPACT_ATOMS: atom_id res chain seq x y z
N ILE A 1 17.55 -3.74 4.89
CA ILE A 1 17.20 -2.97 3.70
C ILE A 1 18.24 -3.25 2.61
N ASN A 2 17.83 -3.29 1.35
CA ASN A 2 18.72 -3.50 0.22
C ASN A 2 19.05 -2.16 -0.45
N GLU A 3 20.25 -1.66 -0.25
CA GLU A 3 20.71 -0.35 -0.77
C GLU A 3 20.80 -0.34 -2.31
N GLU A 4 21.19 -1.46 -2.91
CA GLU A 4 21.24 -1.59 -4.37
C GLU A 4 19.83 -1.46 -5.00
N ALA A 5 18.82 -2.05 -4.36
CA ALA A 5 17.44 -1.89 -4.78
C ALA A 5 16.96 -0.44 -4.64
N LEU A 6 17.33 0.24 -3.55
CA LEU A 6 17.01 1.66 -3.36
C LEU A 6 17.62 2.52 -4.45
N ASP A 7 18.91 2.32 -4.77
CA ASP A 7 19.60 3.02 -5.83
C ASP A 7 18.95 2.78 -7.20
N HIS A 8 18.47 1.56 -7.45
CA HIS A 8 17.72 1.25 -8.67
C HIS A 8 16.44 2.10 -8.75
N TYR A 9 15.65 2.19 -7.67
CA TYR A 9 14.44 3.01 -7.65
C TYR A 9 14.74 4.51 -7.76
N ARG A 10 15.84 5.01 -7.17
CA ARG A 10 16.28 6.40 -7.38
C ARG A 10 16.56 6.68 -8.85
N ARG A 11 17.35 5.83 -9.51
CA ARG A 11 17.64 5.96 -10.95
C ARG A 11 16.36 5.92 -11.80
N LEU A 12 15.42 5.05 -11.46
CA LEU A 12 14.11 4.99 -12.14
C LEU A 12 13.34 6.31 -11.99
N CYS A 13 13.23 6.85 -10.78
CA CYS A 13 12.56 8.13 -10.53
C CYS A 13 13.22 9.28 -11.30
N ILE A 14 14.55 9.34 -11.31
CA ILE A 14 15.30 10.35 -12.08
C ILE A 14 15.00 10.21 -13.58
N SER A 15 14.96 8.99 -14.11
CA SER A 15 14.65 8.76 -15.53
C SER A 15 13.23 9.19 -15.89
N LEU A 16 12.25 8.97 -15.00
CA LEU A 16 10.88 9.44 -15.18
C LEU A 16 10.82 10.97 -15.20
N LEU A 17 11.47 11.63 -14.25
CA LEU A 17 11.51 13.09 -14.17
C LEU A 17 12.16 13.71 -15.42
N ASN A 18 13.25 13.14 -15.92
CA ASN A 18 13.91 13.56 -17.16
C ASN A 18 13.01 13.42 -18.39
N ALA A 19 12.05 12.50 -18.35
CA ALA A 19 11.02 12.31 -19.37
C ALA A 19 9.75 13.16 -19.12
N ASN A 20 9.76 14.09 -18.15
CA ASN A 20 8.62 14.89 -17.72
C ASN A 20 7.45 14.04 -17.19
N ILE A 21 7.74 12.88 -16.59
CA ILE A 21 6.76 12.00 -15.93
C ILE A 21 6.91 12.13 -14.43
N THR A 22 5.84 12.50 -13.74
CA THR A 22 5.82 12.60 -12.28
C THR A 22 5.76 11.20 -11.66
N PRO A 23 6.75 10.79 -10.85
CA PRO A 23 6.70 9.50 -10.19
C PRO A 23 5.65 9.47 -9.07
N VAL A 24 4.97 8.34 -8.92
CA VAL A 24 4.07 8.01 -7.83
C VAL A 24 4.52 6.69 -7.22
N ILE A 25 4.84 6.67 -5.93
CA ILE A 25 5.26 5.45 -5.25
C ILE A 25 4.14 4.89 -4.41
N THR A 26 3.92 3.56 -4.51
CA THR A 26 3.05 2.79 -3.63
C THR A 26 3.91 1.92 -2.71
N LEU A 27 3.81 2.13 -1.39
CA LEU A 27 4.65 1.45 -0.40
C LEU A 27 4.28 -0.01 -0.19
N HIS A 28 2.99 -0.36 -0.21
CA HIS A 28 2.51 -1.74 -0.18
C HIS A 28 1.54 -1.98 -1.35
N HIS A 29 1.92 -2.91 -2.25
CA HIS A 29 1.12 -3.28 -3.42
C HIS A 29 1.00 -4.80 -3.54
N PHE A 30 0.18 -5.38 -2.65
CA PHE A 30 -0.20 -6.80 -2.58
C PHE A 30 0.93 -7.78 -2.20
N SER A 31 2.14 -7.30 -2.04
CA SER A 31 3.28 -8.16 -1.68
C SER A 31 4.13 -7.52 -0.58
N HIS A 32 4.77 -8.37 0.20
CA HIS A 32 5.72 -8.00 1.24
C HIS A 32 6.77 -9.10 1.44
N PRO A 33 7.88 -8.84 2.15
CA PRO A 33 8.93 -9.83 2.36
C PRO A 33 8.44 -11.05 3.15
N ILE A 34 8.99 -12.22 2.82
CA ILE A 34 8.66 -13.50 3.50
C ILE A 34 8.91 -13.45 5.00
N TRP A 35 9.95 -12.74 5.46
CA TRP A 35 10.19 -12.60 6.89
C TRP A 35 9.04 -11.87 7.60
N PHE A 36 8.43 -10.89 6.96
CA PHE A 36 7.29 -10.16 7.50
C PHE A 36 6.03 -11.04 7.54
N GLU A 37 5.80 -11.85 6.49
CA GLU A 37 4.75 -12.87 6.47
C GLU A 37 4.93 -13.88 7.60
N ASN A 38 6.17 -14.36 7.82
CA ASN A 38 6.49 -15.31 8.89
C ASN A 38 6.24 -14.75 10.31
N LEU A 39 6.27 -13.43 10.50
CA LEU A 39 5.85 -12.76 11.74
C LEU A 39 4.33 -12.67 11.88
N GLY A 40 3.58 -12.95 10.82
CA GLY A 40 2.13 -12.79 10.74
C GLY A 40 1.68 -11.49 10.07
N ALA A 41 2.58 -10.80 9.41
CA ALA A 41 2.32 -9.59 8.61
C ALA A 41 1.25 -8.66 9.25
N PHE A 42 0.23 -8.26 8.50
CA PHE A 42 -0.87 -7.42 8.99
C PHE A 42 -1.96 -8.20 9.77
N GLU A 43 -1.80 -9.50 10.01
CA GLU A 43 -2.67 -10.24 10.92
C GLU A 43 -2.48 -9.78 12.36
N LYS A 44 -1.29 -9.27 12.68
CA LYS A 44 -0.92 -8.77 14.00
C LYS A 44 -0.68 -7.26 13.95
N ARG A 45 -1.40 -6.54 14.79
CA ARG A 45 -1.33 -5.06 14.84
C ARG A 45 0.05 -4.54 15.25
N GLU A 46 0.75 -5.25 16.10
CA GLU A 46 2.12 -4.90 16.53
C GLU A 46 3.11 -4.84 15.37
N ASN A 47 2.93 -5.65 14.34
CA ASN A 47 3.79 -5.68 13.15
C ASN A 47 3.67 -4.43 12.26
N VAL A 48 2.65 -3.59 12.50
CA VAL A 48 2.48 -2.32 11.77
C VAL A 48 3.70 -1.40 11.96
N SER A 49 4.42 -1.51 13.08
CA SER A 49 5.66 -0.76 13.31
C SER A 49 6.71 -1.00 12.22
N HIS A 50 6.88 -2.25 11.76
CA HIS A 50 7.81 -2.59 10.69
C HIS A 50 7.43 -1.93 9.35
N PHE A 51 6.13 -1.81 9.08
CA PHE A 51 5.67 -1.11 7.87
C PHE A 51 5.93 0.40 7.97
N ILE A 52 5.77 1.00 9.14
CA ILE A 52 6.07 2.43 9.37
C ILE A 52 7.57 2.68 9.20
N GLU A 53 8.44 1.87 9.79
CA GLU A 53 9.91 1.96 9.67
C GLU A 53 10.36 1.85 8.20
N TYR A 54 9.84 0.87 7.47
CA TYR A 54 10.09 0.73 6.04
C TYR A 54 9.63 1.95 5.24
N SER A 55 8.43 2.45 5.55
CA SER A 55 7.85 3.60 4.87
C SER A 55 8.65 4.88 5.11
N GLU A 56 9.11 5.11 6.35
CA GLU A 56 9.99 6.22 6.70
C GLU A 56 11.30 6.14 5.93
N TYR A 57 11.93 4.95 5.90
CA TYR A 57 13.17 4.75 5.18
C TYR A 57 13.02 5.06 3.68
N ALA A 58 11.98 4.50 3.05
CA ALA A 58 11.71 4.76 1.64
C ALA A 58 11.45 6.25 1.36
N PHE A 59 10.65 6.88 2.23
CA PHE A 59 10.32 8.30 2.11
C PHE A 59 11.57 9.18 2.24
N ASN A 60 12.36 9.01 3.27
CA ASN A 60 13.56 9.82 3.50
C ASN A 60 14.59 9.74 2.37
N ASN A 61 14.64 8.61 1.66
CA ASN A 61 15.59 8.38 0.59
C ASN A 61 15.08 8.74 -0.81
N LEU A 62 13.78 9.02 -0.98
CA LEU A 62 13.17 9.26 -2.29
C LEU A 62 12.31 10.54 -2.35
N LYS A 63 12.05 11.20 -1.22
CA LYS A 63 11.16 12.38 -1.14
C LYS A 63 11.60 13.56 -2.01
N ASP A 64 12.88 13.67 -2.28
CA ASP A 64 13.45 14.68 -3.17
C ASP A 64 13.06 14.48 -4.66
N LEU A 65 12.64 13.26 -5.03
CA LEU A 65 12.27 12.88 -6.39
C LEU A 65 10.78 12.59 -6.54
N VAL A 66 10.09 12.27 -5.45
CA VAL A 66 8.73 11.72 -5.46
C VAL A 66 7.77 12.62 -4.70
N PRO A 67 6.89 13.36 -5.39
CA PRO A 67 5.92 14.24 -4.73
C PRO A 67 4.64 13.54 -4.28
N ILE A 68 4.34 12.33 -4.79
CA ILE A 68 3.08 11.62 -4.55
C ILE A 68 3.33 10.21 -4.04
N TRP A 69 2.70 9.87 -2.92
CA TRP A 69 2.88 8.61 -2.21
C TRP A 69 1.55 7.93 -1.93
N CYS A 70 1.48 6.65 -2.20
CA CYS A 70 0.39 5.78 -1.78
C CYS A 70 0.90 4.83 -0.71
N THR A 71 0.30 4.82 0.47
CA THR A 71 0.73 3.94 1.55
C THR A 71 0.41 2.49 1.23
N ILE A 72 -0.84 2.21 0.86
CA ILE A 72 -1.35 0.87 0.60
C ILE A 72 -2.24 0.92 -0.65
N ASN A 73 -2.04 -0.05 -1.55
CA ASN A 73 -2.91 -0.25 -2.69
C ASN A 73 -4.09 -1.16 -2.31
N GLU A 74 -5.31 -0.68 -2.54
CA GLU A 74 -6.57 -1.43 -2.52
C GLU A 74 -6.70 -2.44 -1.36
N PRO A 75 -6.67 -2.00 -0.09
CA PRO A 75 -6.66 -2.92 1.05
C PRO A 75 -7.84 -3.90 1.05
N SER A 76 -9.02 -3.47 0.57
CA SER A 76 -10.20 -4.34 0.47
C SER A 76 -10.01 -5.46 -0.57
N VAL A 77 -9.31 -5.18 -1.69
CA VAL A 77 -9.01 -6.20 -2.71
C VAL A 77 -7.98 -7.19 -2.18
N PHE A 78 -6.89 -6.69 -1.58
CA PHE A 78 -5.87 -7.54 -0.94
C PHE A 78 -6.50 -8.51 0.06
N VAL A 79 -7.38 -8.00 0.94
CA VAL A 79 -8.04 -8.81 1.97
C VAL A 79 -9.04 -9.79 1.36
N SER A 80 -9.89 -9.34 0.43
CA SER A 80 -10.89 -10.23 -0.19
C SER A 80 -10.24 -11.37 -0.95
N GLN A 81 -9.16 -11.11 -1.67
CA GLN A 81 -8.47 -12.12 -2.46
C GLN A 81 -7.55 -13.01 -1.64
N GLY A 82 -6.85 -12.44 -0.65
CA GLY A 82 -5.85 -13.17 0.15
C GLY A 82 -6.42 -13.91 1.36
N TYR A 83 -7.47 -13.36 1.98
CA TYR A 83 -7.97 -13.84 3.28
C TYR A 83 -9.43 -14.30 3.27
N PHE A 84 -10.22 -13.88 2.29
CA PHE A 84 -11.61 -14.30 2.17
C PHE A 84 -11.77 -15.40 1.09
N ASN A 85 -11.30 -15.12 -0.14
CA ASN A 85 -11.38 -16.04 -1.27
C ASN A 85 -10.20 -17.03 -1.32
N GLY A 86 -9.06 -16.67 -0.76
CA GLY A 86 -7.84 -17.48 -0.77
C GLY A 86 -7.22 -17.65 -2.15
N ILE A 87 -7.36 -16.64 -3.04
CA ILE A 87 -6.82 -16.66 -4.41
C ILE A 87 -5.40 -16.08 -4.43
N PHE A 88 -5.18 -14.96 -3.71
CA PHE A 88 -3.85 -14.36 -3.55
C PHE A 88 -3.13 -14.97 -2.33
N PRO A 89 -1.81 -14.89 -2.24
CA PRO A 89 -1.12 -15.12 -0.98
C PRO A 89 -1.69 -14.22 0.13
N PRO A 90 -1.78 -14.74 1.37
CA PRO A 90 -1.34 -16.03 1.87
C PRO A 90 -2.31 -17.20 1.62
N GLY A 91 -3.38 -17.02 0.84
CA GLY A 91 -4.28 -18.10 0.45
C GLY A 91 -5.24 -18.59 1.56
N LYS A 92 -5.47 -17.76 2.57
CA LYS A 92 -6.36 -18.08 3.70
C LYS A 92 -7.83 -17.89 3.31
N LYS A 93 -8.72 -18.64 4.00
CA LYS A 93 -10.18 -18.56 3.83
C LYS A 93 -10.83 -18.41 5.20
N ASP A 94 -10.61 -17.26 5.82
CA ASP A 94 -11.09 -16.94 7.16
C ASP A 94 -11.69 -15.52 7.18
N PRO A 95 -13.02 -15.37 7.17
CA PRO A 95 -13.70 -14.08 7.18
C PRO A 95 -13.40 -13.22 8.42
N VAL A 96 -13.16 -13.84 9.58
CA VAL A 96 -12.87 -13.12 10.82
C VAL A 96 -11.45 -12.55 10.74
N LEU A 97 -10.50 -13.36 10.31
CA LEU A 97 -9.14 -12.91 10.07
C LEU A 97 -9.09 -11.83 8.97
N ALA A 98 -9.88 -11.98 7.90
CA ALA A 98 -10.01 -10.98 6.84
C ALA A 98 -10.43 -9.61 7.39
N ALA A 99 -11.43 -9.56 8.28
CA ALA A 99 -11.85 -8.32 8.93
C ALA A 99 -10.74 -7.71 9.80
N THR A 100 -10.03 -8.53 10.56
CA THR A 100 -8.87 -8.11 11.39
C THR A 100 -7.75 -7.53 10.52
N VAL A 101 -7.42 -8.18 9.43
CA VAL A 101 -6.36 -7.71 8.50
C VAL A 101 -6.77 -6.40 7.85
N LEU A 102 -8.04 -6.24 7.45
CA LEU A 102 -8.51 -4.97 6.88
C LEU A 102 -8.39 -3.83 7.89
N GLU A 103 -8.81 -4.06 9.13
CA GLU A 103 -8.67 -3.07 10.21
C GLU A 103 -7.21 -2.68 10.43
N ASN A 104 -6.30 -3.66 10.46
CA ASN A 104 -4.88 -3.43 10.66
C ASN A 104 -4.23 -2.68 9.48
N LEU A 105 -4.66 -2.95 8.24
CA LEU A 105 -4.20 -2.20 7.06
C LEU A 105 -4.66 -0.73 7.11
N LEU A 106 -5.91 -0.46 7.49
CA LEU A 106 -6.40 0.90 7.65
C LEU A 106 -5.71 1.63 8.82
N TYR A 107 -5.42 0.91 9.90
CA TYR A 107 -4.62 1.42 11.00
C TYR A 107 -3.19 1.72 10.54
N ALA A 108 -2.56 0.83 9.78
CA ALA A 108 -1.23 1.01 9.21
C ALA A 108 -1.19 2.25 8.30
N HIS A 109 -2.18 2.41 7.41
CA HIS A 109 -2.32 3.62 6.59
C HIS A 109 -2.35 4.88 7.45
N THR A 110 -3.24 4.92 8.45
CA THR A 110 -3.44 6.11 9.29
C THR A 110 -2.16 6.47 10.06
N LYS A 111 -1.48 5.47 10.62
CA LYS A 111 -0.22 5.69 11.37
C LYS A 111 0.92 6.11 10.46
N THR A 112 1.09 5.43 9.33
CA THR A 112 2.11 5.78 8.32
C THR A 112 1.87 7.18 7.76
N TYR A 113 0.62 7.53 7.42
CA TYR A 113 0.28 8.87 6.94
C TYR A 113 0.71 9.95 7.95
N LYS A 114 0.30 9.81 9.22
CA LYS A 114 0.64 10.78 10.26
C LYS A 114 2.15 10.86 10.49
N HIS A 115 2.82 9.72 10.49
CA HIS A 115 4.26 9.65 10.67
C HIS A 115 5.01 10.34 9.52
N LEU A 116 4.73 9.98 8.29
CA LEU A 116 5.38 10.60 7.12
C LEU A 116 5.09 12.11 7.02
N LYS A 117 3.87 12.54 7.39
CA LYS A 117 3.52 13.96 7.44
C LYS A 117 4.27 14.74 8.51
N SER A 118 4.78 14.09 9.55
CA SER A 118 5.60 14.72 10.59
C SER A 118 7.09 14.82 10.26
N LEU A 119 7.53 14.13 9.22
CA LEU A 119 8.93 14.16 8.77
C LEU A 119 9.22 15.42 7.96
N ASP A 120 10.50 15.75 7.83
CA ASP A 120 10.97 16.82 6.94
C ASP A 120 10.52 16.57 5.49
N GLY A 121 9.88 17.56 4.85
CA GLY A 121 9.28 17.46 3.52
C GLY A 121 7.92 16.75 3.50
N GLY A 122 7.45 16.22 4.62
CA GLY A 122 6.18 15.49 4.71
C GLY A 122 4.94 16.37 4.50
N ASP A 123 5.00 17.63 4.90
CA ASP A 123 3.94 18.62 4.70
C ASP A 123 3.67 18.89 3.20
N GLN A 124 4.72 18.89 2.38
CA GLN A 124 4.65 19.13 0.93
C GLN A 124 4.26 17.88 0.13
N ALA A 125 4.56 16.69 0.63
CA ALA A 125 4.26 15.43 -0.05
C ALA A 125 2.74 15.17 -0.07
N LYS A 126 2.21 14.75 -1.23
CA LYS A 126 0.84 14.26 -1.34
C LYS A 126 0.83 12.78 -0.95
N ILE A 127 0.19 12.46 0.16
CA ILE A 127 0.15 11.10 0.70
C ILE A 127 -1.29 10.62 0.77
N GLY A 128 -1.58 9.42 0.27
CA GLY A 128 -2.92 8.85 0.24
C GLY A 128 -2.94 7.34 0.30
N LEU A 129 -4.11 6.79 0.06
CA LEU A 129 -4.41 5.37 -0.06
C LEU A 129 -5.10 5.14 -1.41
N VAL A 130 -4.75 4.08 -2.11
CA VAL A 130 -5.45 3.70 -3.34
C VAL A 130 -6.69 2.89 -3.00
N LYS A 131 -7.83 3.29 -3.52
CA LYS A 131 -9.12 2.64 -3.31
C LYS A 131 -9.70 2.13 -4.62
N ASN A 132 -10.04 0.85 -4.68
CA ASN A 132 -10.90 0.33 -5.75
C ASN A 132 -12.35 0.74 -5.46
N ILE A 133 -12.99 1.38 -6.42
CA ILE A 133 -14.40 1.75 -6.35
C ILE A 133 -15.12 1.06 -7.51
N SER A 134 -15.87 0.01 -7.18
CA SER A 134 -16.76 -0.64 -8.13
C SER A 134 -18.13 0.04 -8.07
N ILE A 135 -18.59 0.58 -9.19
CA ILE A 135 -19.95 1.08 -9.33
C ILE A 135 -20.75 -0.05 -9.98
N PRO A 136 -21.69 -0.71 -9.27
CA PRO A 136 -22.56 -1.69 -9.88
C PRO A 136 -23.37 -1.03 -10.99
N SER A 137 -23.19 -1.41 -12.25
CA SER A 137 -24.11 -1.04 -13.31
C SER A 137 -25.38 -1.87 -13.13
N ILE A 138 -26.48 -1.25 -12.73
CA ILE A 138 -27.79 -1.87 -12.81
C ILE A 138 -28.15 -1.89 -14.31
N LEU A 139 -27.96 -3.02 -14.95
CA LEU A 139 -28.57 -3.28 -16.25
C LEU A 139 -30.07 -3.34 -16.01
N PHE A 140 -30.76 -2.23 -16.25
CA PHE A 140 -32.20 -2.29 -16.47
C PHE A 140 -32.41 -3.09 -17.77
N SER A 141 -32.67 -4.38 -17.63
CA SER A 141 -33.27 -5.14 -18.70
C SER A 141 -34.66 -4.52 -18.91
N SER A 142 -34.79 -3.66 -19.91
CA SER A 142 -36.09 -3.32 -20.49
C SER A 142 -36.59 -4.56 -21.19
N ALA A 143 -37.19 -5.50 -20.46
CA ALA A 143 -38.05 -6.49 -21.07
C ALA A 143 -39.25 -5.72 -21.63
N PRO A 144 -39.58 -5.79 -22.94
CA PRO A 144 -40.81 -5.25 -23.45
C PRO A 144 -41.97 -6.05 -22.84
N LEU A 145 -43.00 -5.35 -22.39
CA LEU A 145 -44.30 -5.90 -21.98
C LEU A 145 -44.97 -6.59 -23.19
#